data_3b64daefbbe917be0a9afbb9518b16f5
#
_entry.id   3b64daefbbe917be0a9afbb9518b16f5
#
_cell.length_a   1.000
_cell.length_b   1.000
_cell.length_c   1.000
_cell.angle_alpha   90.00
_cell.angle_beta   90.00
_cell.angle_gamma   90.00
#
_symmetry.space_group_name_H-M   'P 1'
#
loop_
_entity.id
_entity.type
_entity.pdbx_description
1 polymer ?
#
loop_
_entity_poly.entity_id
_entity_poly.type
_entity_poly.pdbx_seq_one_letter_code
_entity_poly.pdbx_strand_id
1 'polypeptide(L)'
;VRMQLEKDYNYKERDEIYKHNSYDLWEMNEGVHLYSICAIYGAFHSMIEIYDEISEFYTNNRLKQDDIILAKARYEGLMREIKQYIMNNLYDKQRKVLVRNTNDRLTDISILGAVIPFEVFDPKEKIITNTVEQINMTLRTYLGGYLRFQGDNYMGGTNPWIVATAWMGLYYKKIGNQKSANECMRFIVNSATETGLLAEQ
;
A
#
# COMPACT_ATOMS: atom_id res chain seq x y z
N VAL A 1 -13.80 29.95 9.30
CA VAL A 1 -12.68 29.17 8.74
C VAL A 1 -13.20 28.07 7.82
N ARG A 2 -14.28 27.33 8.20
CA ARG A 2 -14.86 26.25 7.36
C ARG A 2 -15.40 26.77 6.03
N MET A 3 -16.10 27.91 6.02
CA MET A 3 -16.69 28.53 4.81
C MET A 3 -15.66 29.08 3.80
N GLN A 4 -14.46 29.44 4.24
CA GLN A 4 -13.41 30.01 3.38
C GLN A 4 -12.63 28.90 2.66
N LEU A 5 -12.41 27.76 3.34
CA LEU A 5 -11.78 26.57 2.74
C LEU A 5 -12.69 25.90 1.69
N GLU A 6 -14.01 26.09 1.79
CA GLU A 6 -14.99 25.55 0.84
C GLU A 6 -15.05 26.32 -0.50
N LYS A 7 -14.59 27.58 -0.53
CA LYS A 7 -14.61 28.43 -1.73
C LYS A 7 -13.40 28.24 -2.65
N ASP A 8 -12.27 27.82 -2.11
CA ASP A 8 -10.98 27.83 -2.81
C ASP A 8 -10.53 26.46 -3.36
N TYR A 9 -11.28 25.38 -3.08
CA TYR A 9 -10.96 24.05 -3.58
C TYR A 9 -12.16 23.38 -4.25
N ASN A 10 -11.96 23.00 -5.50
CA ASN A 10 -12.92 22.19 -6.25
C ASN A 10 -13.01 20.79 -5.58
N TYR A 11 -14.12 20.50 -4.90
CA TYR A 11 -14.34 19.25 -4.18
C TYR A 11 -14.09 18.01 -5.04
N LYS A 12 -14.43 18.10 -6.33
CA LYS A 12 -14.24 17.01 -7.28
C LYS A 12 -12.77 16.69 -7.52
N GLU A 13 -11.91 17.72 -7.60
CA GLU A 13 -10.45 17.52 -7.73
C GLU A 13 -9.84 16.93 -6.47
N ARG A 14 -10.33 17.29 -5.29
CA ARG A 14 -9.87 16.71 -4.01
C ARG A 14 -10.24 15.24 -3.86
N ASP A 15 -11.44 14.87 -4.28
CA ASP A 15 -11.92 13.49 -4.20
C ASP A 15 -11.19 12.58 -5.21
N GLU A 16 -10.63 13.16 -6.28
CA GLU A 16 -9.88 12.46 -7.32
C GLU A 16 -8.35 12.54 -7.17
N ILE A 17 -7.83 13.03 -6.03
CA ILE A 17 -6.39 13.22 -5.80
C ILE A 17 -5.56 11.94 -6.04
N TYR A 18 -6.15 10.79 -5.83
CA TYR A 18 -5.52 9.50 -6.10
C TYR A 18 -5.26 9.21 -7.58
N LYS A 19 -5.80 10.03 -8.50
CA LYS A 19 -5.56 9.92 -9.95
C LYS A 19 -4.42 10.82 -10.44
N HIS A 20 -3.83 11.63 -9.56
CA HIS A 20 -2.78 12.56 -9.93
C HIS A 20 -1.41 11.88 -9.93
N ASN A 21 -0.56 12.30 -10.88
CA ASN A 21 0.83 11.88 -10.91
C ASN A 21 1.57 12.32 -9.63
N SER A 22 2.41 11.44 -9.14
CA SER A 22 3.36 11.71 -8.07
C SER A 22 4.64 10.92 -8.31
N TYR A 23 5.67 11.16 -7.54
CA TYR A 23 6.78 10.23 -7.47
C TYR A 23 6.40 8.99 -6.68
N ASP A 24 7.04 7.86 -7.01
CA ASP A 24 6.87 6.61 -6.28
C ASP A 24 7.50 6.67 -4.87
N LEU A 25 7.31 5.63 -4.08
CA LEU A 25 7.93 5.49 -2.75
C LEU A 25 9.46 5.59 -2.78
N TRP A 26 10.06 5.29 -3.94
CA TRP A 26 11.52 5.26 -4.13
C TRP A 26 12.05 6.58 -4.72
N GLU A 27 11.19 7.56 -4.96
CA GLU A 27 11.53 8.87 -5.56
C GLU A 27 12.22 8.75 -6.94
N MET A 28 11.93 7.69 -7.69
CA MET A 28 12.59 7.39 -8.95
C MET A 28 11.69 7.52 -10.17
N ASN A 29 10.40 7.24 -10.04
CA ASN A 29 9.48 7.19 -11.16
C ASN A 29 8.25 8.04 -10.91
N GLU A 30 7.88 8.83 -11.93
CA GLU A 30 6.65 9.63 -11.92
C GLU A 30 5.48 8.82 -12.49
N GLY A 31 4.30 8.95 -11.90
CA GLY A 31 3.10 8.26 -12.34
C GLY A 31 1.99 8.26 -11.30
N VAL A 32 0.92 7.53 -11.61
CA VAL A 32 -0.14 7.22 -10.62
C VAL A 32 0.19 5.87 -10.00
N HIS A 33 0.68 5.90 -8.76
CA HIS A 33 1.25 4.74 -8.08
C HIS A 33 0.26 4.00 -7.21
N LEU A 34 0.25 2.67 -7.30
CA LEU A 34 -0.60 1.82 -6.48
C LEU A 34 -0.39 2.07 -4.98
N TYR A 35 0.87 2.22 -4.54
CA TYR A 35 1.19 2.50 -3.14
C TYR A 35 0.53 3.78 -2.64
N SER A 36 0.67 4.88 -3.39
CA SER A 36 0.08 6.18 -3.04
C SER A 36 -1.45 6.11 -2.97
N ILE A 37 -2.07 5.42 -3.93
CA ILE A 37 -3.52 5.20 -3.95
C ILE A 37 -3.97 4.38 -2.74
N CYS A 38 -3.24 3.31 -2.40
CA CYS A 38 -3.53 2.51 -1.22
C CYS A 38 -3.36 3.31 0.09
N ALA A 39 -2.39 4.23 0.16
CA ALA A 39 -2.21 5.11 1.32
C ALA A 39 -3.43 6.04 1.51
N ILE A 40 -3.99 6.58 0.42
CA ILE A 40 -5.22 7.39 0.48
C ILE A 40 -6.40 6.54 0.96
N TYR A 41 -6.54 5.31 0.44
CA TYR A 41 -7.55 4.37 0.92
C TYR A 41 -7.42 4.09 2.42
N GLY A 42 -6.20 3.79 2.88
CA GLY A 42 -5.91 3.55 4.31
C GLY A 42 -6.24 4.76 5.19
N ALA A 43 -5.98 5.98 4.70
CA ALA A 43 -6.36 7.19 5.41
C ALA A 43 -7.88 7.32 5.58
N PHE A 44 -8.67 7.01 4.55
CA PHE A 44 -10.14 7.00 4.67
C PHE A 44 -10.64 5.89 5.61
N HIS A 45 -10.02 4.71 5.57
CA HIS A 45 -10.33 3.62 6.52
C HIS A 45 -10.10 4.06 7.96
N SER A 46 -8.93 4.62 8.27
CA SER A 46 -8.62 5.12 9.61
C SER A 46 -9.52 6.27 10.04
N MET A 47 -9.95 7.14 9.11
CA MET A 47 -10.92 8.19 9.43
C MET A 47 -12.29 7.61 9.83
N ILE A 48 -12.72 6.50 9.23
CA ILE A 48 -13.97 5.82 9.62
C ILE A 48 -13.85 5.27 11.05
N GLU A 49 -12.72 4.63 11.39
CA GLU A 49 -12.45 4.13 12.75
C GLU A 49 -12.48 5.26 13.79
N ILE A 50 -11.83 6.39 13.49
CA ILE A 50 -11.86 7.59 14.34
C ILE A 50 -13.29 8.11 14.52
N TYR A 51 -14.10 8.13 13.46
CA TYR A 51 -15.51 8.54 13.57
C TYR A 51 -16.35 7.56 14.38
N ASP A 52 -16.06 6.27 14.37
CA ASP A 52 -16.71 5.29 15.23
C ASP A 52 -16.43 5.58 16.72
N GLU A 53 -15.16 5.82 17.06
CA GLU A 53 -14.78 6.20 18.43
C GLU A 53 -15.43 7.53 18.86
N ILE A 54 -15.39 8.56 18.00
CA ILE A 54 -15.98 9.88 18.29
C ILE A 54 -17.50 9.78 18.47
N SER A 55 -18.19 8.90 17.73
CA SER A 55 -19.63 8.76 17.78
C SER A 55 -20.13 8.39 19.18
N GLU A 56 -19.33 7.66 19.94
CA GLU A 56 -19.65 7.28 21.33
C GLU A 56 -19.77 8.49 22.26
N PHE A 57 -19.00 9.56 22.00
CA PHE A 57 -19.06 10.79 22.79
C PHE A 57 -20.28 11.67 22.45
N TYR A 58 -20.87 11.47 21.28
CA TYR A 58 -21.97 12.31 20.78
C TYR A 58 -23.32 11.58 20.74
N THR A 59 -23.50 10.51 21.50
CA THR A 59 -24.72 9.68 21.53
C THR A 59 -26.01 10.47 21.75
N ASN A 60 -25.95 11.56 22.52
CA ASN A 60 -27.11 12.42 22.84
C ASN A 60 -27.20 13.67 21.93
N ASN A 61 -26.35 13.80 20.89
CA ASN A 61 -26.36 14.94 19.98
C ASN A 61 -26.68 14.47 18.54
N ARG A 62 -27.96 14.49 18.20
CA ARG A 62 -28.47 14.00 16.91
C ARG A 62 -27.79 14.67 15.70
N LEU A 63 -27.59 15.99 15.72
CA LEU A 63 -26.97 16.71 14.62
C LEU A 63 -25.51 16.27 14.39
N LYS A 64 -24.78 16.01 15.47
CA LYS A 64 -23.41 15.48 15.38
C LYS A 64 -23.36 14.04 14.88
N GLN A 65 -24.33 13.21 15.29
CA GLN A 65 -24.47 11.86 14.78
C GLN A 65 -24.78 11.84 13.29
N ASP A 66 -25.68 12.69 12.81
CA ASP A 66 -26.01 12.80 11.39
C ASP A 66 -24.78 13.24 10.55
N ASP A 67 -24.00 14.22 11.03
CA ASP A 67 -22.74 14.65 10.40
C ASP A 67 -21.72 13.50 10.30
N ILE A 68 -21.56 12.71 11.36
CA ILE A 68 -20.66 11.55 11.40
C ILE A 68 -21.10 10.48 10.40
N ILE A 69 -22.37 10.15 10.35
CA ILE A 69 -22.95 9.15 9.42
C ILE A 69 -22.67 9.58 7.97
N LEU A 70 -22.92 10.84 7.64
CA LEU A 70 -22.68 11.37 6.30
C LEU A 70 -21.19 11.33 5.91
N ALA A 71 -20.30 11.71 6.84
CA ALA A 71 -18.85 11.66 6.61
C ALA A 71 -18.37 10.23 6.36
N LYS A 72 -18.79 9.25 7.17
CA LYS A 72 -18.46 7.84 6.99
C LYS A 72 -18.95 7.31 5.65
N ALA A 73 -20.21 7.55 5.30
CA ALA A 73 -20.80 7.12 4.03
C ALA A 73 -20.02 7.68 2.82
N ARG A 74 -19.53 8.94 2.92
CA ARG A 74 -18.67 9.55 1.89
C ARG A 74 -17.34 8.82 1.77
N TYR A 75 -16.61 8.56 2.88
CA TYR A 75 -15.34 7.86 2.83
C TYR A 75 -15.49 6.43 2.31
N GLU A 76 -16.52 5.71 2.71
CA GLU A 76 -16.84 4.39 2.16
C GLU A 76 -17.09 4.45 0.64
N GLY A 77 -17.76 5.51 0.15
CA GLY A 77 -17.95 5.77 -1.28
C GLY A 77 -16.62 5.91 -1.99
N LEU A 78 -15.73 6.79 -1.50
CA LEU A 78 -14.40 7.03 -2.06
C LEU A 78 -13.52 5.77 -2.02
N MET A 79 -13.57 4.99 -0.96
CA MET A 79 -12.84 3.71 -0.87
C MET A 79 -13.29 2.72 -1.95
N ARG A 80 -14.61 2.62 -2.23
CA ARG A 80 -15.13 1.79 -3.32
C ARG A 80 -14.64 2.27 -4.69
N GLU A 81 -14.65 3.58 -4.94
CA GLU A 81 -14.16 4.18 -6.17
C GLU A 81 -12.66 3.93 -6.37
N ILE A 82 -11.86 4.09 -5.32
CA ILE A 82 -10.42 3.78 -5.31
C ILE A 82 -10.19 2.32 -5.67
N LYS A 83 -10.87 1.39 -5.02
CA LYS A 83 -10.71 -0.05 -5.32
C LYS A 83 -11.09 -0.36 -6.76
N GLN A 84 -12.15 0.25 -7.28
CA GLN A 84 -12.53 0.12 -8.69
C GLN A 84 -11.50 0.71 -9.64
N TYR A 85 -10.93 1.88 -9.31
CA TYR A 85 -9.85 2.50 -10.08
C TYR A 85 -8.62 1.59 -10.16
N ILE A 86 -8.19 1.00 -9.04
CA ILE A 86 -7.09 0.03 -8.99
C ILE A 86 -7.39 -1.14 -9.94
N MET A 87 -8.58 -1.72 -9.87
CA MET A 87 -8.96 -2.86 -10.70
C MET A 87 -9.02 -2.52 -12.19
N ASN A 88 -9.36 -1.28 -12.55
CA ASN A 88 -9.45 -0.86 -13.94
C ASN A 88 -8.10 -0.47 -14.53
N ASN A 89 -7.18 0.11 -13.75
CA ASN A 89 -5.95 0.76 -14.26
C ASN A 89 -4.66 0.06 -13.82
N LEU A 90 -4.66 -0.58 -12.65
CA LEU A 90 -3.46 -1.15 -12.00
C LEU A 90 -3.54 -2.67 -11.82
N TYR A 91 -4.51 -3.31 -12.46
CA TYR A 91 -4.62 -4.76 -12.55
C TYR A 91 -4.25 -5.25 -13.96
N ASP A 92 -3.25 -6.11 -14.04
CA ASP A 92 -2.90 -6.81 -15.27
C ASP A 92 -3.78 -8.05 -15.43
N LYS A 93 -4.75 -7.97 -16.35
CA LYS A 93 -5.73 -9.06 -16.60
C LYS A 93 -5.07 -10.32 -17.17
N GLN A 94 -3.99 -10.17 -17.93
CA GLN A 94 -3.30 -11.31 -18.55
C GLN A 94 -2.49 -12.09 -17.51
N ARG A 95 -1.68 -11.39 -16.70
CA ARG A 95 -0.89 -11.99 -15.63
C ARG A 95 -1.71 -12.24 -14.35
N LYS A 96 -2.87 -11.60 -14.22
CA LYS A 96 -3.76 -11.64 -13.04
C LYS A 96 -3.08 -11.12 -11.76
N VAL A 97 -2.29 -10.06 -11.89
CA VAL A 97 -1.51 -9.43 -10.81
C VAL A 97 -1.75 -7.93 -10.75
N LEU A 98 -1.47 -7.33 -9.61
CA LEU A 98 -1.35 -5.88 -9.48
C LEU A 98 -0.01 -5.40 -10.05
N VAL A 99 0.02 -4.15 -10.53
CA VAL A 99 1.20 -3.48 -11.08
C VAL A 99 1.49 -2.19 -10.31
N ARG A 100 2.75 -1.71 -10.34
CA ARG A 100 3.19 -0.60 -9.48
C ARG A 100 2.58 0.75 -9.86
N ASN A 101 2.43 1.04 -11.15
CA ASN A 101 1.88 2.32 -11.61
C ASN A 101 1.17 2.19 -12.97
N THR A 102 0.57 3.29 -13.44
CA THR A 102 -0.15 3.34 -14.71
C THR A 102 0.76 3.43 -15.94
N ASN A 103 2.01 3.87 -15.79
CA ASN A 103 2.94 4.13 -16.90
C ASN A 103 3.73 2.88 -17.30
N ASP A 104 3.99 1.99 -16.34
CA ASP A 104 4.60 0.69 -16.60
C ASP A 104 3.88 -0.42 -15.83
N ARG A 105 4.13 -1.65 -16.22
CA ARG A 105 3.47 -2.82 -15.63
C ARG A 105 4.48 -3.71 -14.87
N LEU A 106 5.50 -3.08 -14.31
CA LEU A 106 6.57 -3.77 -13.60
C LEU A 106 6.10 -4.22 -12.21
N THR A 107 6.79 -5.24 -11.71
CA THR A 107 6.63 -5.74 -10.35
C THR A 107 7.44 -4.89 -9.39
N ASP A 108 6.86 -4.54 -8.25
CA ASP A 108 7.46 -3.72 -7.22
C ASP A 108 7.01 -4.23 -5.84
N ILE A 109 7.91 -4.23 -4.88
CA ILE A 109 7.58 -4.68 -3.53
C ILE A 109 6.56 -3.78 -2.82
N SER A 110 6.52 -2.48 -3.18
CA SER A 110 5.56 -1.52 -2.63
C SER A 110 4.10 -1.86 -2.93
N ILE A 111 3.85 -2.75 -3.90
CA ILE A 111 2.51 -3.32 -4.16
C ILE A 111 1.93 -4.00 -2.91
N LEU A 112 2.78 -4.51 -2.02
CA LEU A 112 2.35 -5.07 -0.74
C LEU A 112 1.64 -4.06 0.16
N GLY A 113 1.81 -2.75 -0.07
CA GLY A 113 1.02 -1.70 0.58
C GLY A 113 -0.48 -1.91 0.44
N ALA A 114 -0.94 -2.55 -0.64
CA ALA A 114 -2.34 -2.91 -0.84
C ALA A 114 -2.89 -3.89 0.21
N VAL A 115 -2.00 -4.54 0.98
CA VAL A 115 -2.35 -5.50 2.06
C VAL A 115 -1.84 -5.02 3.41
N ILE A 116 -0.62 -4.49 3.45
CA ILE A 116 0.06 -4.00 4.66
C ILE A 116 0.79 -2.69 4.31
N PRO A 117 0.44 -1.56 4.92
CA PRO A 117 -0.49 -1.40 6.03
C PRO A 117 -1.93 -1.05 5.64
N PHE A 118 -2.24 -0.82 4.36
CA PHE A 118 -3.45 -0.08 3.95
C PHE A 118 -4.72 -0.93 3.78
N GLU A 119 -4.64 -2.24 3.85
CA GLU A 119 -5.77 -3.20 3.92
C GLU A 119 -6.84 -3.04 2.82
N VAL A 120 -6.41 -2.65 1.60
CA VAL A 120 -7.30 -2.52 0.44
C VAL A 120 -7.86 -3.88 0.01
N PHE A 121 -7.04 -4.92 0.11
CA PHE A 121 -7.36 -6.30 -0.27
C PHE A 121 -7.06 -7.28 0.87
N ASP A 122 -7.87 -8.34 0.95
CA ASP A 122 -7.53 -9.46 1.83
C ASP A 122 -6.23 -10.14 1.38
N PRO A 123 -5.30 -10.45 2.29
CA PRO A 123 -4.02 -11.05 1.96
C PRO A 123 -4.11 -12.41 1.26
N LYS A 124 -5.26 -13.10 1.35
CA LYS A 124 -5.53 -14.39 0.72
C LYS A 124 -6.34 -14.30 -0.57
N GLU A 125 -6.79 -13.10 -0.96
CA GLU A 125 -7.44 -12.91 -2.25
C GLU A 125 -6.55 -13.40 -3.40
N LYS A 126 -7.16 -13.99 -4.43
CA LYS A 126 -6.42 -14.57 -5.56
C LYS A 126 -5.53 -13.56 -6.29
N ILE A 127 -5.97 -12.31 -6.40
CA ILE A 127 -5.19 -11.23 -6.99
C ILE A 127 -3.89 -10.98 -6.19
N ILE A 128 -3.96 -11.01 -4.87
CA ILE A 128 -2.81 -10.80 -3.98
C ILE A 128 -1.88 -12.00 -4.01
N THR A 129 -2.40 -13.22 -3.92
CA THR A 129 -1.56 -14.42 -3.95
C THR A 129 -0.83 -14.56 -5.28
N ASN A 130 -1.46 -14.25 -6.42
CA ASN A 130 -0.80 -14.20 -7.72
C ASN A 130 0.29 -13.11 -7.78
N THR A 131 0.00 -11.94 -7.22
CA THR A 131 0.95 -10.81 -7.17
C THR A 131 2.18 -11.17 -6.33
N VAL A 132 1.99 -11.80 -5.18
CA VAL A 132 3.08 -12.29 -4.33
C VAL A 132 3.89 -13.39 -5.01
N GLU A 133 3.25 -14.28 -5.76
CA GLU A 133 3.94 -15.26 -6.58
C GLU A 133 4.82 -14.59 -7.63
N GLN A 134 4.30 -13.56 -8.32
CA GLN A 134 5.07 -12.76 -9.27
C GLN A 134 6.24 -12.02 -8.58
N ILE A 135 6.03 -11.45 -7.38
CA ILE A 135 7.10 -10.84 -6.58
C ILE A 135 8.20 -11.87 -6.27
N ASN A 136 7.83 -13.08 -5.84
CA ASN A 136 8.79 -14.14 -5.58
C ASN A 136 9.60 -14.54 -6.82
N MET A 137 8.98 -14.58 -7.99
CA MET A 137 9.66 -14.93 -9.24
C MET A 137 10.62 -13.84 -9.72
N THR A 138 10.29 -12.56 -9.48
CA THR A 138 11.00 -11.45 -10.12
C THR A 138 11.91 -10.66 -9.19
N LEU A 139 11.60 -10.59 -7.89
CA LEU A 139 12.31 -9.74 -6.93
C LEU A 139 13.12 -10.52 -5.89
N ARG A 140 12.84 -11.82 -5.70
CA ARG A 140 13.63 -12.62 -4.75
C ARG A 140 15.03 -12.87 -5.33
N THR A 141 16.05 -12.53 -4.55
CA THR A 141 17.43 -12.75 -4.94
C THR A 141 17.91 -14.14 -4.55
N TYR A 142 19.03 -14.57 -5.14
CA TYR A 142 19.69 -15.83 -4.75
C TYR A 142 20.26 -15.79 -3.31
N LEU A 143 20.48 -14.59 -2.77
CA LEU A 143 20.90 -14.38 -1.39
C LEU A 143 19.77 -14.59 -0.38
N GLY A 144 18.50 -14.61 -0.83
CA GLY A 144 17.33 -14.89 0.01
C GLY A 144 16.51 -13.67 0.41
N GLY A 145 16.96 -12.44 0.13
CA GLY A 145 16.20 -11.21 0.31
C GLY A 145 15.52 -10.75 -0.98
N TYR A 146 14.90 -9.56 -0.98
CA TYR A 146 14.08 -9.01 -2.07
C TYR A 146 14.62 -7.67 -2.56
N LEU A 147 14.56 -7.45 -3.88
CA LEU A 147 14.78 -6.16 -4.52
C LEU A 147 13.56 -5.25 -4.30
N ARG A 148 13.73 -3.94 -4.49
CA ARG A 148 12.62 -2.97 -4.47
C ARG A 148 11.64 -3.20 -5.62
N PHE A 149 12.18 -3.30 -6.84
CA PHE A 149 11.37 -3.46 -8.06
C PHE A 149 12.15 -4.16 -9.17
N GLN A 150 11.43 -4.61 -10.16
CA GLN A 150 11.99 -5.27 -11.34
C GLN A 150 12.86 -4.27 -12.14
N GLY A 151 14.13 -4.61 -12.34
CA GLY A 151 15.10 -3.75 -13.01
C GLY A 151 15.76 -2.72 -12.08
N ASP A 152 15.66 -2.87 -10.77
CA ASP A 152 16.42 -2.09 -9.80
C ASP A 152 17.92 -2.23 -10.06
N ASN A 153 18.58 -1.11 -10.33
CA ASN A 153 20.01 -1.07 -10.64
C ASN A 153 20.82 -0.25 -9.61
N TYR A 154 20.22 0.09 -8.48
CA TYR A 154 20.90 0.81 -7.42
C TYR A 154 22.13 0.01 -6.92
N MET A 155 23.28 0.66 -6.82
CA MET A 155 24.54 0.06 -6.35
C MET A 155 24.88 -1.31 -6.98
N GLY A 156 24.58 -1.47 -8.29
CA GLY A 156 24.85 -2.70 -9.02
C GLY A 156 23.65 -3.63 -9.22
N GLY A 157 22.50 -3.32 -8.63
CA GLY A 157 21.20 -3.91 -9.00
C GLY A 157 20.92 -5.33 -8.52
N THR A 158 21.77 -5.91 -7.68
CA THR A 158 21.62 -7.32 -7.25
C THR A 158 21.48 -7.49 -5.73
N ASN A 159 21.64 -6.41 -4.99
CA ASN A 159 21.59 -6.44 -3.54
C ASN A 159 20.15 -6.35 -3.05
N PRO A 160 19.73 -7.28 -2.17
CA PRO A 160 18.40 -7.22 -1.58
C PRO A 160 18.32 -6.11 -0.54
N TRP A 161 17.14 -5.50 -0.49
CA TRP A 161 16.85 -4.43 0.45
C TRP A 161 16.24 -4.97 1.74
N ILE A 162 16.72 -4.48 2.87
CA ILE A 162 16.22 -4.88 4.19
C ILE A 162 14.74 -4.56 4.33
N VAL A 163 14.32 -3.35 3.95
CA VAL A 163 12.90 -2.93 4.00
C VAL A 163 12.01 -3.78 3.10
N ALA A 164 12.45 -4.13 1.90
CA ALA A 164 11.70 -4.99 0.97
C ALA A 164 11.53 -6.40 1.54
N THR A 165 12.60 -6.94 2.13
CA THR A 165 12.59 -8.27 2.76
C THR A 165 11.72 -8.29 4.02
N ALA A 166 11.77 -7.23 4.84
CA ALA A 166 10.91 -7.08 6.00
C ALA A 166 9.42 -7.03 5.60
N TRP A 167 9.09 -6.32 4.54
CA TRP A 167 7.72 -6.23 4.03
C TRP A 167 7.15 -7.58 3.61
N MET A 168 7.94 -8.37 2.86
CA MET A 168 7.57 -9.75 2.54
C MET A 168 7.43 -10.62 3.80
N GLY A 169 8.30 -10.45 4.77
CA GLY A 169 8.21 -11.14 6.06
C GLY A 169 6.90 -10.83 6.80
N LEU A 170 6.48 -9.56 6.82
CA LEU A 170 5.20 -9.12 7.38
C LEU A 170 4.00 -9.75 6.65
N TYR A 171 4.03 -9.78 5.30
CA TYR A 171 3.01 -10.45 4.52
C TYR A 171 2.89 -11.93 4.89
N TYR A 172 4.00 -12.67 4.90
CA TYR A 172 4.00 -14.09 5.25
C TYR A 172 3.48 -14.33 6.67
N LYS A 173 3.85 -13.46 7.62
CA LYS A 173 3.31 -13.51 8.99
C LYS A 173 1.78 -13.31 8.98
N LYS A 174 1.28 -12.33 8.24
CA LYS A 174 -0.18 -12.01 8.15
C LYS A 174 -1.00 -13.18 7.60
N ILE A 175 -0.45 -13.96 6.66
CA ILE A 175 -1.14 -15.16 6.12
C ILE A 175 -0.89 -16.44 6.92
N GLY A 176 -0.10 -16.38 7.99
CA GLY A 176 0.25 -17.53 8.82
C GLY A 176 1.36 -18.44 8.26
N ASN A 177 2.08 -18.02 7.21
CA ASN A 177 3.23 -18.76 6.69
C ASN A 177 4.50 -18.45 7.50
N GLN A 178 4.57 -19.07 8.69
CA GLN A 178 5.66 -18.84 9.64
C GLN A 178 7.03 -19.24 9.08
N LYS A 179 7.09 -20.27 8.22
CA LYS A 179 8.36 -20.71 7.60
C LYS A 179 8.96 -19.57 6.77
N SER A 180 8.22 -19.05 5.82
CA SER A 180 8.70 -17.97 4.94
C SER A 180 8.94 -16.66 5.70
N ALA A 181 8.12 -16.33 6.71
CA ALA A 181 8.36 -15.20 7.58
C ALA A 181 9.70 -15.33 8.33
N ASN A 182 10.01 -16.50 8.86
CA ASN A 182 11.29 -16.77 9.55
C ASN A 182 12.49 -16.76 8.57
N GLU A 183 12.30 -17.12 7.31
CA GLU A 183 13.35 -17.01 6.28
C GLU A 183 13.70 -15.53 6.03
N CYS A 184 12.70 -14.67 5.87
CA CYS A 184 12.92 -13.22 5.74
C CYS A 184 13.61 -12.65 6.99
N MET A 185 13.15 -13.02 8.19
CA MET A 185 13.75 -12.55 9.44
C MET A 185 15.21 -13.01 9.57
N ARG A 186 15.53 -14.26 9.24
CA ARG A 186 16.91 -14.75 9.27
C ARG A 186 17.81 -13.98 8.31
N PHE A 187 17.32 -13.69 7.10
CA PHE A 187 18.07 -12.84 6.17
C PHE A 187 18.41 -11.50 6.80
N ILE A 188 17.41 -10.79 7.38
CA ILE A 188 17.59 -9.47 8.00
C ILE A 188 18.61 -9.55 9.15
N VAL A 189 18.45 -10.52 10.06
CA VAL A 189 19.35 -10.70 11.21
C VAL A 189 20.79 -10.99 10.76
N ASN A 190 20.95 -11.84 9.75
CA ASN A 190 22.28 -12.20 9.21
C ASN A 190 22.93 -11.06 8.42
N SER A 191 22.15 -10.05 7.99
CA SER A 191 22.66 -8.84 7.32
C SER A 191 23.09 -7.74 8.29
N ALA A 192 22.84 -7.92 9.60
CA ALA A 192 23.25 -6.96 10.61
C ALA A 192 24.77 -7.00 10.84
N THR A 193 25.36 -5.84 11.12
CA THR A 193 26.73 -5.75 11.62
C THR A 193 26.85 -6.36 13.02
N GLU A 194 28.08 -6.55 13.50
CA GLU A 194 28.33 -7.01 14.87
C GLU A 194 27.70 -6.10 15.94
N THR A 195 27.53 -4.83 15.64
CA THR A 195 26.87 -3.84 16.51
C THR A 195 25.35 -3.76 16.33
N GLY A 196 24.76 -4.60 15.48
CA GLY A 196 23.33 -4.68 15.24
C GLY A 196 22.79 -3.63 14.25
N LEU A 197 23.66 -2.91 13.53
CA LEU A 197 23.23 -1.97 12.49
C LEU A 197 22.85 -2.74 11.22
N LEU A 198 21.79 -2.27 10.55
CA LEU A 198 21.35 -2.75 9.26
C LEU A 198 21.70 -1.72 8.19
N ALA A 199 22.26 -2.15 7.08
CA ALA A 199 22.42 -1.33 5.89
C ALA A 199 21.04 -1.16 5.20
N GLU A 200 20.95 -0.21 4.28
CA GLU A 200 19.76 -0.03 3.46
C GLU A 200 19.57 -1.22 2.50
N GLN A 201 20.68 -1.74 1.95
CA GLN A 201 20.76 -2.94 1.13
C GLN A 201 22.05 -3.74 1.39
#